data_9a6bc95a892511aa2c21d81531e4c694
#
_entry.id   9a6bc95a892511aa2c21d81531e4c694
#
_cell.length_a   1.000
_cell.length_b   1.000
_cell.length_c   1.000
_cell.angle_alpha   90.00
_cell.angle_beta   90.00
_cell.angle_gamma   90.00
#
_symmetry.space_group_name_H-M   'P 1'
#
loop_
_entity.id
_entity.type
_entity.pdbx_description
1 polymer ?
#
loop_
_entity_poly.entity_id
_entity_poly.type
_entity_poly.pdbx_seq_one_letter_code
_entity_poly.pdbx_strand_id
1 'polypeptide(L)'
;LFSVRIVVDNVRTGLDDQITYSFAESMFHLGSYRKKEKQMDEKAMELLSVFGLESVADYRAANLPYGKQRKLEIARALATEPKLLLLDEPAAGMNPNETEELMETIEVVRKRFGVTVLLIEHDMKLVSGICEYLYVLNFGRLLAEGTPKEVLSNPEVVKAYLGE
;
A
#
# COMPACT_ATOMS: atom_id res chain seq x y z
N LEU A 1 -0.87 10.24 3.59
CA LEU A 1 -0.22 10.95 2.49
C LEU A 1 0.16 12.37 2.89
N PHE A 2 1.37 12.81 2.56
CA PHE A 2 1.77 14.21 2.72
C PHE A 2 1.47 14.96 1.41
N SER A 3 0.27 15.50 1.31
CA SER A 3 -0.25 16.11 0.07
C SER A 3 0.57 17.30 -0.46
N VAL A 4 1.21 18.05 0.44
CA VAL A 4 2.05 19.21 0.10
C VAL A 4 3.45 18.85 -0.39
N ARG A 5 3.93 17.62 -0.12
CA ARG A 5 5.23 17.12 -0.58
C ARG A 5 5.14 16.54 -1.97
N ILE A 6 6.28 16.47 -2.66
CA ILE A 6 6.40 15.74 -3.92
C ILE A 6 6.35 14.22 -3.68
N VAL A 7 6.10 13.48 -4.75
CA VAL A 7 5.88 12.03 -4.71
C VAL A 7 7.10 11.30 -4.15
N VAL A 8 8.29 11.59 -4.63
CA VAL A 8 9.53 10.94 -4.14
C VAL A 8 9.79 11.23 -2.67
N ASP A 9 9.53 12.44 -2.18
CA ASP A 9 9.72 12.79 -0.77
C ASP A 9 8.73 12.07 0.15
N ASN A 10 7.54 11.73 -0.33
CA ASN A 10 6.60 10.91 0.43
C ASN A 10 7.19 9.53 0.71
N VAL A 11 7.82 8.90 -0.28
CA VAL A 11 8.47 7.58 -0.13
C VAL A 11 9.72 7.69 0.73
N ARG A 12 10.56 8.71 0.51
CA ARG A 12 11.77 8.97 1.32
C ARG A 12 11.47 9.07 2.81
N THR A 13 10.35 9.70 3.18
CA THR A 13 9.93 9.77 4.60
C THR A 13 9.74 8.38 5.23
N GLY A 14 9.33 7.35 4.45
CA GLY A 14 9.26 5.98 4.94
C GLY A 14 10.62 5.30 5.08
N LEU A 15 11.64 5.78 4.36
CA LEU A 15 13.01 5.26 4.40
C LEU A 15 13.86 5.89 5.51
N ASP A 16 13.41 6.98 6.14
CA ASP A 16 14.19 7.75 7.12
C ASP A 16 14.65 6.89 8.31
N ASP A 17 13.83 5.95 8.78
CA ASP A 17 14.18 5.07 9.90
C ASP A 17 15.26 4.03 9.55
N GLN A 18 15.50 3.80 8.26
CA GLN A 18 16.47 2.80 7.80
C GLN A 18 17.86 3.37 7.54
N ILE A 19 17.94 4.68 7.36
CA ILE A 19 19.18 5.39 7.06
C ILE A 19 19.51 6.33 8.22
N THR A 20 20.26 5.82 9.19
CA THR A 20 20.69 6.61 10.34
C THR A 20 21.85 7.52 9.99
N TYR A 21 21.72 8.79 10.32
CA TYR A 21 22.77 9.78 10.23
C TYR A 21 23.38 10.03 11.62
N SER A 22 24.73 10.07 11.69
CA SER A 22 25.37 10.65 12.86
C SER A 22 25.11 12.17 12.87
N PHE A 23 25.00 12.75 14.07
CA PHE A 23 24.84 14.20 14.22
C PHE A 23 25.91 15.00 13.47
N ALA A 24 27.16 14.54 13.50
CA ALA A 24 28.28 15.16 12.78
C ALA A 24 28.13 15.04 11.25
N GLU A 25 27.66 13.88 10.74
CA GLU A 25 27.42 13.67 9.29
C GLU A 25 26.33 14.62 8.79
N SER A 26 25.25 14.78 9.55
CA SER A 26 24.14 15.67 9.21
C SER A 26 24.55 17.15 9.24
N MET A 27 25.33 17.55 10.23
CA MET A 27 25.74 18.96 10.42
C MET A 27 26.80 19.41 9.39
N PHE A 28 27.73 18.55 9.02
CA PHE A 28 28.86 18.91 8.12
C PHE A 28 28.71 18.40 6.68
N HIS A 29 27.59 17.76 6.33
CA HIS A 29 27.32 17.20 4.99
C HIS A 29 28.51 16.40 4.42
N LEU A 30 29.13 15.57 5.27
CA LEU A 30 30.32 14.78 4.92
C LEU A 30 30.04 13.83 3.75
N GLY A 31 31.09 13.31 3.11
CA GLY A 31 30.94 12.44 1.92
C GLY A 31 30.01 11.22 2.12
N SER A 32 29.96 10.68 3.34
CA SER A 32 29.03 9.63 3.75
C SER A 32 27.57 10.08 3.69
N TYR A 33 27.25 11.31 4.06
CA TYR A 33 25.92 11.90 3.95
C TYR A 33 25.40 11.87 2.51
N ARG A 34 26.19 12.40 1.56
CA ARG A 34 25.80 12.42 0.14
C ARG A 34 25.61 11.01 -0.44
N LYS A 35 26.41 10.03 0.01
CA LYS A 35 26.23 8.64 -0.41
C LYS A 35 24.92 8.05 0.12
N LYS A 36 24.57 8.33 1.36
CA LYS A 36 23.33 7.89 1.99
C LYS A 36 22.09 8.52 1.32
N GLU A 37 22.13 9.83 1.04
CA GLU A 37 21.10 10.53 0.29
C GLU A 37 20.87 9.90 -1.09
N LYS A 38 21.94 9.63 -1.83
CA LYS A 38 21.84 8.98 -3.14
C LYS A 38 21.24 7.58 -3.03
N GLN A 39 21.60 6.79 -2.03
CA GLN A 39 21.01 5.47 -1.77
C GLN A 39 19.53 5.57 -1.44
N MET A 40 19.11 6.60 -0.68
CA MET A 40 17.70 6.86 -0.37
C MET A 40 16.91 7.20 -1.64
N ASP A 41 17.48 8.05 -2.50
CA ASP A 41 16.84 8.39 -3.78
C ASP A 41 16.71 7.17 -4.69
N GLU A 42 17.74 6.35 -4.81
CA GLU A 42 17.73 5.12 -5.61
C GLU A 42 16.66 4.13 -5.09
N LYS A 43 16.58 3.90 -3.76
CA LYS A 43 15.55 3.06 -3.15
C LYS A 43 14.14 3.63 -3.34
N ALA A 44 13.97 4.94 -3.16
CA ALA A 44 12.68 5.59 -3.35
C ALA A 44 12.21 5.46 -4.81
N MET A 45 13.09 5.68 -5.78
CA MET A 45 12.77 5.52 -7.20
C MET A 45 12.49 4.07 -7.58
N GLU A 46 13.20 3.11 -6.99
CA GLU A 46 12.90 1.67 -7.17
C GLU A 46 11.49 1.34 -6.67
N LEU A 47 11.11 1.79 -5.48
CA LEU A 47 9.75 1.61 -4.96
C LEU A 47 8.73 2.28 -5.87
N LEU A 48 8.95 3.52 -6.29
CA LEU A 48 8.03 4.22 -7.19
C LEU A 48 7.83 3.48 -8.51
N SER A 49 8.87 2.83 -9.05
CA SER A 49 8.79 2.06 -10.29
C SER A 49 7.87 0.84 -10.16
N VAL A 50 7.78 0.21 -8.99
CA VAL A 50 6.87 -0.92 -8.72
C VAL A 50 5.40 -0.49 -8.88
N PHE A 51 5.12 0.79 -8.59
CA PHE A 51 3.78 1.37 -8.64
C PHE A 51 3.49 2.16 -9.92
N GLY A 52 4.45 2.24 -10.86
CA GLY A 52 4.34 3.06 -12.07
C GLY A 52 4.25 4.56 -11.78
N LEU A 53 4.95 5.03 -10.73
CA LEU A 53 4.92 6.42 -10.27
C LEU A 53 6.23 7.17 -10.56
N GLU A 54 7.23 6.53 -11.18
CA GLU A 54 8.55 7.12 -11.44
C GLU A 54 8.47 8.37 -12.34
N SER A 55 7.57 8.37 -13.32
CA SER A 55 7.40 9.51 -14.25
C SER A 55 6.78 10.76 -13.60
N VAL A 56 6.23 10.62 -12.40
CA VAL A 56 5.59 11.70 -11.64
C VAL A 56 6.28 11.97 -10.31
N ALA A 57 7.52 11.46 -10.13
CA ALA A 57 8.28 11.54 -8.87
C ALA A 57 8.41 12.98 -8.34
N ASP A 58 8.57 13.96 -9.21
CA ASP A 58 8.72 15.39 -8.88
C ASP A 58 7.39 16.14 -8.76
N TYR A 59 6.26 15.49 -9.02
CA TYR A 59 4.95 16.13 -8.91
C TYR A 59 4.51 16.21 -7.46
N ARG A 60 3.72 17.24 -7.11
CA ARG A 60 3.07 17.29 -5.81
C ARG A 60 2.07 16.15 -5.69
N ALA A 61 2.09 15.43 -4.58
CA ALA A 61 1.21 14.30 -4.34
C ALA A 61 -0.28 14.67 -4.46
N ALA A 62 -0.65 15.90 -4.03
CA ALA A 62 -2.02 16.41 -4.18
C ALA A 62 -2.49 16.53 -5.65
N ASN A 63 -1.58 16.63 -6.61
CA ASN A 63 -1.90 16.79 -8.04
C ASN A 63 -2.06 15.46 -8.77
N LEU A 64 -1.82 14.34 -8.09
CA LEU A 64 -2.01 13.02 -8.68
C LEU A 64 -3.51 12.66 -8.76
N PRO A 65 -3.93 11.90 -9.78
CA PRO A 65 -5.21 11.21 -9.75
C PRO A 65 -5.36 10.35 -8.51
N TYR A 66 -6.59 10.16 -8.03
CA TYR A 66 -6.86 9.50 -6.75
C TYR A 66 -6.24 8.09 -6.66
N GLY A 67 -6.39 7.25 -7.69
CA GLY A 67 -5.78 5.92 -7.72
C GLY A 67 -4.25 5.95 -7.58
N LYS A 68 -3.57 6.95 -8.19
CA LYS A 68 -2.12 7.14 -8.01
C LYS A 68 -1.75 7.62 -6.62
N GLN A 69 -2.61 8.42 -5.97
CA GLN A 69 -2.40 8.81 -4.56
C GLN A 69 -2.45 7.58 -3.64
N ARG A 70 -3.41 6.65 -3.86
CA ARG A 70 -3.50 5.38 -3.10
C ARG A 70 -2.27 4.49 -3.32
N LYS A 71 -1.82 4.34 -4.56
CA LYS A 71 -0.57 3.64 -4.87
C LYS A 71 0.63 4.26 -4.14
N LEU A 72 0.70 5.59 -4.07
CA LEU A 72 1.77 6.29 -3.33
C LEU A 72 1.69 6.06 -1.81
N GLU A 73 0.49 5.98 -1.23
CA GLU A 73 0.31 5.65 0.20
C GLU A 73 0.88 4.26 0.51
N ILE A 74 0.59 3.27 -0.34
CA ILE A 74 1.13 1.92 -0.20
C ILE A 74 2.66 1.91 -0.38
N ALA A 75 3.18 2.61 -1.39
CA ALA A 75 4.63 2.73 -1.63
C ALA A 75 5.35 3.32 -0.42
N ARG A 76 4.79 4.37 0.20
CA ARG A 76 5.33 4.97 1.42
C ARG A 76 5.31 4.00 2.61
N ALA A 77 4.22 3.24 2.77
CA ALA A 77 4.15 2.24 3.83
C ALA A 77 5.18 1.13 3.62
N LEU A 78 5.38 0.67 2.38
CA LEU A 78 6.40 -0.35 2.05
C LEU A 78 7.83 0.16 2.25
N ALA A 79 8.07 1.45 2.14
CA ALA A 79 9.38 2.04 2.38
C ALA A 79 9.89 1.80 3.82
N THR A 80 8.99 1.52 4.78
CA THR A 80 9.37 1.13 6.14
C THR A 80 9.79 -0.34 6.28
N GLU A 81 9.82 -1.11 5.17
CA GLU A 81 10.10 -2.56 5.14
C GLU A 81 9.26 -3.37 6.15
N PRO A 82 7.93 -3.22 6.16
CA PRO A 82 7.07 -3.85 7.16
C PRO A 82 6.97 -5.36 6.89
N LYS A 83 6.76 -6.16 7.97
CA LYS A 83 6.36 -7.57 7.84
C LYS A 83 4.87 -7.74 7.60
N LEU A 84 4.08 -6.78 8.06
CA LEU A 84 2.63 -6.74 7.93
C LEU A 84 2.19 -5.38 7.41
N LEU A 85 1.49 -5.37 6.29
CA LEU A 85 0.89 -4.19 5.69
C LEU A 85 -0.61 -4.18 5.97
N LEU A 86 -1.10 -3.12 6.60
CA LEU A 86 -2.52 -2.94 6.89
C LEU A 86 -3.12 -1.98 5.86
N LEU A 87 -4.14 -2.42 5.15
CA LEU A 87 -4.86 -1.64 4.15
C LEU A 87 -6.33 -1.54 4.56
N ASP A 88 -6.78 -0.32 4.81
CA ASP A 88 -8.14 -0.02 5.19
C ASP A 88 -8.87 0.65 4.02
N GLU A 89 -9.83 -0.06 3.42
CA GLU A 89 -10.60 0.32 2.25
C GLU A 89 -9.75 0.97 1.13
N PRO A 90 -8.68 0.31 0.66
CA PRO A 90 -7.77 0.93 -0.29
C PRO A 90 -8.41 1.21 -1.65
N ALA A 91 -9.48 0.50 -2.01
CA ALA A 91 -10.22 0.69 -3.27
C ALA A 91 -11.36 1.72 -3.17
N ALA A 92 -11.61 2.30 -1.98
CA ALA A 92 -12.70 3.26 -1.81
C ALA A 92 -12.60 4.43 -2.79
N GLY A 93 -13.66 4.69 -3.57
CA GLY A 93 -13.72 5.77 -4.55
C GLY A 93 -12.98 5.52 -5.86
N MET A 94 -12.44 4.33 -6.08
CA MET A 94 -11.85 3.91 -7.34
C MET A 94 -12.90 3.43 -8.34
N ASN A 95 -12.63 3.61 -9.63
CA ASN A 95 -13.41 2.96 -10.68
C ASN A 95 -12.95 1.49 -10.86
N PRO A 96 -13.73 0.64 -11.57
CA PRO A 96 -13.41 -0.78 -11.71
C PRO A 96 -12.01 -1.07 -12.28
N ASN A 97 -11.52 -0.27 -13.21
CA ASN A 97 -10.19 -0.45 -13.80
C ASN A 97 -9.09 -0.11 -12.79
N GLU A 98 -9.27 0.98 -12.03
CA GLU A 98 -8.33 1.36 -10.97
C GLU A 98 -8.28 0.31 -9.84
N THR A 99 -9.44 -0.30 -9.52
CA THR A 99 -9.52 -1.39 -8.54
C THR A 99 -8.74 -2.62 -9.03
N GLU A 100 -8.86 -2.97 -10.31
CA GLU A 100 -8.14 -4.10 -10.91
C GLU A 100 -6.63 -3.86 -10.90
N GLU A 101 -6.18 -2.66 -11.30
CA GLU A 101 -4.76 -2.27 -11.19
C GLU A 101 -4.25 -2.27 -9.74
N LEU A 102 -5.10 -1.91 -8.77
CA LEU A 102 -4.75 -1.98 -7.35
C LEU A 102 -4.57 -3.43 -6.89
N MET A 103 -5.48 -4.33 -7.29
CA MET A 103 -5.39 -5.77 -6.99
C MET A 103 -4.07 -6.36 -7.50
N GLU A 104 -3.72 -6.10 -8.77
CA GLU A 104 -2.44 -6.53 -9.36
C GLU A 104 -1.25 -5.95 -8.58
N THR A 105 -1.33 -4.67 -8.20
CA THR A 105 -0.29 -3.99 -7.43
C THR A 105 -0.10 -4.65 -6.06
N ILE A 106 -1.17 -4.95 -5.33
CA ILE A 106 -1.11 -5.63 -4.02
C ILE A 106 -0.48 -7.03 -4.17
N GLU A 107 -0.82 -7.76 -5.23
CA GLU A 107 -0.25 -9.07 -5.48
C GLU A 107 1.26 -9.02 -5.80
N VAL A 108 1.68 -8.05 -6.63
CA VAL A 108 3.11 -7.79 -6.90
C VAL A 108 3.86 -7.46 -5.61
N VAL A 109 3.29 -6.57 -4.79
CA VAL A 109 3.84 -6.17 -3.49
C VAL A 109 4.04 -7.38 -2.58
N ARG A 110 2.99 -8.18 -2.40
CA ARG A 110 3.04 -9.38 -1.56
C ARG A 110 4.13 -10.35 -1.99
N LYS A 111 4.22 -10.64 -3.30
CA LYS A 111 5.20 -11.58 -3.87
C LYS A 111 6.63 -11.03 -3.85
N ARG A 112 6.82 -9.76 -4.23
CA ARG A 112 8.15 -9.18 -4.38
C ARG A 112 8.80 -8.85 -3.03
N PHE A 113 8.01 -8.37 -2.06
CA PHE A 113 8.53 -7.93 -0.75
C PHE A 113 8.31 -8.96 0.36
N GLY A 114 7.60 -10.07 0.10
CA GLY A 114 7.33 -11.10 1.09
C GLY A 114 6.53 -10.60 2.29
N VAL A 115 5.71 -9.56 2.11
CA VAL A 115 4.93 -8.92 3.15
C VAL A 115 3.58 -9.62 3.30
N THR A 116 3.14 -9.81 4.54
CA THR A 116 1.76 -10.21 4.82
C THR A 116 0.84 -8.99 4.69
N VAL A 117 -0.27 -9.14 3.99
CA VAL A 117 -1.26 -8.06 3.83
C VAL A 117 -2.52 -8.42 4.61
N LEU A 118 -2.95 -7.52 5.51
CA LEU A 118 -4.26 -7.54 6.13
C LEU A 118 -5.10 -6.42 5.51
N LEU A 119 -6.19 -6.82 4.86
CA LEU A 119 -7.06 -5.95 4.09
C LEU A 119 -8.42 -5.84 4.76
N ILE A 120 -8.93 -4.62 4.95
CA ILE A 120 -10.32 -4.36 5.29
C ILE A 120 -11.00 -3.85 4.04
N GLU A 121 -12.00 -4.56 3.57
CA GLU A 121 -12.75 -4.21 2.36
C GLU A 121 -14.18 -4.77 2.39
N HIS A 122 -15.04 -4.16 1.61
CA HIS A 122 -16.41 -4.59 1.41
C HIS A 122 -16.71 -4.92 -0.07
N ASP A 123 -15.76 -4.72 -0.97
CA ASP A 123 -15.87 -5.15 -2.38
C ASP A 123 -15.59 -6.65 -2.49
N MET A 124 -16.65 -7.43 -2.74
CA MET A 124 -16.56 -8.89 -2.84
C MET A 124 -15.69 -9.36 -4.02
N LYS A 125 -15.62 -8.59 -5.12
CA LYS A 125 -14.76 -8.92 -6.26
C LYS A 125 -13.30 -8.81 -5.86
N LEU A 126 -12.94 -7.73 -5.17
CA LEU A 126 -11.59 -7.50 -4.70
C LEU A 126 -11.17 -8.57 -3.69
N VAL A 127 -11.96 -8.78 -2.63
CA VAL A 127 -11.58 -9.75 -1.58
C VAL A 127 -11.50 -11.18 -2.09
N SER A 128 -12.43 -11.59 -2.98
CA SER A 128 -12.37 -12.93 -3.58
C SER A 128 -11.22 -13.11 -4.56
N GLY A 129 -10.73 -12.03 -5.16
CA GLY A 129 -9.68 -12.07 -6.18
C GLY A 129 -8.27 -12.14 -5.60
N ILE A 130 -8.01 -11.56 -4.43
CA ILE A 130 -6.64 -11.46 -3.88
C ILE A 130 -6.45 -12.04 -2.47
N CYS A 131 -7.53 -12.26 -1.70
CA CYS A 131 -7.41 -12.80 -0.35
C CYS A 131 -7.33 -14.33 -0.35
N GLU A 132 -6.47 -14.88 0.48
CA GLU A 132 -6.37 -16.33 0.70
C GLU A 132 -7.32 -16.80 1.80
N TYR A 133 -7.63 -15.92 2.75
CA TYR A 133 -8.49 -16.19 3.90
C TYR A 133 -9.30 -14.96 4.25
N LEU A 134 -10.55 -15.14 4.64
CA LEU A 134 -11.49 -14.07 5.01
C LEU A 134 -11.99 -14.24 6.43
N TYR A 135 -12.13 -13.11 7.12
CA TYR A 135 -12.89 -12.96 8.36
C TYR A 135 -14.03 -12.00 8.09
N VAL A 136 -15.27 -12.49 8.13
CA VAL A 136 -16.46 -11.67 7.89
C VAL A 136 -17.04 -11.20 9.19
N LEU A 137 -17.10 -9.88 9.34
CA LEU A 137 -17.66 -9.23 10.52
C LEU A 137 -19.06 -8.69 10.22
N ASN A 138 -19.99 -8.89 11.14
CA ASN A 138 -21.31 -8.27 11.09
C ASN A 138 -21.63 -7.65 12.46
N PHE A 139 -21.89 -6.34 12.50
CA PHE A 139 -22.10 -5.58 13.75
C PHE A 139 -21.03 -5.86 14.83
N GLY A 140 -19.75 -5.93 14.43
CA GLY A 140 -18.63 -6.16 15.33
C GLY A 140 -18.47 -7.61 15.83
N ARG A 141 -19.23 -8.56 15.30
CA ARG A 141 -19.12 -9.99 15.62
C ARG A 141 -18.64 -10.77 14.41
N LEU A 142 -17.82 -11.79 14.65
CA LEU A 142 -17.41 -12.72 13.61
C LEU A 142 -18.61 -13.52 13.14
N LEU A 143 -18.97 -13.39 11.86
CA LEU A 143 -20.08 -14.08 11.22
C LEU A 143 -19.62 -15.38 10.56
N ALA A 144 -18.48 -15.33 9.86
CA ALA A 144 -17.89 -16.46 9.17
C ALA A 144 -16.39 -16.24 8.99
N GLU A 145 -15.63 -17.33 8.82
CA GLU A 145 -14.22 -17.29 8.44
C GLU A 145 -13.90 -18.50 7.56
N GLY A 146 -12.88 -18.37 6.70
CA GLY A 146 -12.46 -19.44 5.79
C GLY A 146 -11.89 -18.88 4.49
N THR A 147 -11.74 -19.78 3.51
CA THR A 147 -11.37 -19.37 2.15
C THR A 147 -12.48 -18.55 1.51
N PRO A 148 -12.17 -17.69 0.51
CA PRO A 148 -13.19 -16.91 -0.18
C PRO A 148 -14.35 -17.77 -0.70
N LYS A 149 -14.07 -18.95 -1.24
CA LYS A 149 -15.08 -19.86 -1.76
C LYS A 149 -16.04 -20.37 -0.68
N GLU A 150 -15.51 -20.74 0.49
CA GLU A 150 -16.33 -21.22 1.62
C GLU A 150 -17.20 -20.10 2.17
N VAL A 151 -16.59 -18.94 2.41
CA VAL A 151 -17.24 -17.77 3.01
C VAL A 151 -18.34 -17.21 2.12
N LEU A 152 -18.07 -17.04 0.82
CA LEU A 152 -19.04 -16.49 -0.13
C LEU A 152 -20.18 -17.45 -0.48
N SER A 153 -20.06 -18.74 -0.16
CA SER A 153 -21.14 -19.73 -0.26
C SER A 153 -21.97 -19.86 1.02
N ASN A 154 -21.58 -19.19 2.11
CA ASN A 154 -22.32 -19.23 3.38
C ASN A 154 -23.60 -18.41 3.27
N PRO A 155 -24.80 -19.02 3.52
CA PRO A 155 -26.09 -18.32 3.40
C PRO A 155 -26.21 -17.09 4.32
N GLU A 156 -25.59 -17.11 5.49
CA GLU A 156 -25.62 -15.96 6.42
C GLU A 156 -24.80 -14.78 5.89
N VAL A 157 -23.67 -15.05 5.22
CA VAL A 157 -22.85 -14.04 4.56
C VAL A 157 -23.57 -13.45 3.36
N VAL A 158 -24.16 -14.33 2.52
CA VAL A 158 -24.97 -13.93 1.35
C VAL A 158 -26.09 -12.99 1.79
N LYS A 159 -26.86 -13.37 2.82
CA LYS A 159 -27.94 -12.54 3.36
C LYS A 159 -27.45 -11.20 3.93
N ALA A 160 -26.31 -11.19 4.63
CA ALA A 160 -25.80 -9.98 5.28
C ALA A 160 -25.19 -8.97 4.29
N TYR A 161 -24.56 -9.42 3.21
CA TYR A 161 -23.77 -8.60 2.31
C TYR A 161 -24.25 -8.53 0.87
N LEU A 162 -24.97 -9.56 0.37
CA LEU A 162 -25.45 -9.63 -1.01
C LEU A 162 -26.93 -9.34 -1.15
N GLY A 163 -27.67 -9.24 -0.03
CA GLY A 163 -29.05 -8.71 -0.02
C GLY A 163 -30.11 -9.67 -0.57
N GLU A 164 -29.86 -11.00 -0.55
CA GLU A 164 -30.84 -12.03 -0.91
C GLU A 164 -31.51 -12.64 0.31
#